data_a6ff63fb5090367c79ffb7cdb1f4d0ac
#
_entry.id   a6ff63fb5090367c79ffb7cdb1f4d0ac
#
_cell.length_a   1.000
_cell.length_b   1.000
_cell.length_c   1.000
_cell.angle_alpha   90.00
_cell.angle_beta   90.00
_cell.angle_gamma   90.00
#
_symmetry.space_group_name_H-M   'P 1'
#
loop_
_entity.id
_entity.type
_entity.pdbx_description
1 polymer ?
#
loop_
_entity_poly.entity_id
_entity_poly.type
_entity_poly.pdbx_seq_one_letter_code
_entity_poly.pdbx_strand_id
1 'polypeptide(L)'
;METQNYSSTSGFILLGVSSNPQLQKPLFAVFLTMYLVTLVGNALIILAIHSDSRLHTPMYFFLSSLSFMDICFTTVIVPKMLVNLLSDTKSISYIGCLVQMYFFMAFANTDSYLLASMAIDRLIAICNPFHYDVVMSPQRCLLMLLGSCTISHLHSLLRVVLMSHLSFCASHVIKHFFCDTQPVLKLSCSDTSSNQIVVMTETLAVIVTPFLCILFSYLRIIITVLKVPSAAGKWKAFSTCGSHLSVVVLFYGSVIYVYFRPLSMYSVVKDRVATVMYTIVTPMLNPFIYSLRNKDMKRGLRKLVGRKKKQSEIPGTLEPNLYSLLTLHIHHRKVESAAQLKHSGTIADGAVTMVNIN
;
A
#
# COMPACT_ATOMS: atom_id res chain seq x y z
N MET A 1 36.45 39.24 -6.11
CA MET A 1 35.74 38.16 -5.39
C MET A 1 34.32 38.18 -5.90
N GLU A 2 34.09 37.50 -7.02
CA GLU A 2 32.74 37.33 -7.57
C GLU A 2 32.02 36.27 -6.75
N THR A 3 31.01 36.70 -5.99
CA THR A 3 30.04 35.82 -5.41
C THR A 3 29.23 35.19 -6.54
N GLN A 4 29.65 34.01 -7.00
CA GLN A 4 28.79 33.17 -7.85
C GLN A 4 27.52 32.87 -7.06
N ASN A 5 26.45 33.55 -7.45
CA ASN A 5 25.08 33.16 -7.14
C ASN A 5 24.84 31.78 -7.72
N TYR A 6 25.07 30.73 -6.93
CA TYR A 6 24.62 29.39 -7.21
C TYR A 6 23.10 29.39 -7.13
N SER A 7 22.46 29.70 -8.24
CA SER A 7 21.02 29.51 -8.40
C SER A 7 20.71 28.03 -8.20
N SER A 8 20.00 27.72 -7.15
CA SER A 8 19.58 26.39 -6.65
C SER A 8 18.58 25.65 -7.57
N THR A 9 18.75 25.70 -8.89
CA THR A 9 17.80 25.16 -9.87
C THR A 9 18.34 24.01 -10.73
N SER A 10 19.56 23.53 -10.46
CA SER A 10 20.07 22.36 -11.16
C SER A 10 19.46 21.09 -10.53
N GLY A 11 18.73 20.31 -11.33
CA GLY A 11 18.16 19.03 -10.92
C GLY A 11 19.24 17.96 -10.69
N PHE A 12 18.80 16.74 -10.41
CA PHE A 12 19.67 15.59 -10.24
C PHE A 12 19.69 14.72 -11.51
N ILE A 13 20.74 13.91 -11.66
CA ILE A 13 20.86 12.88 -12.68
C ILE A 13 20.70 11.52 -12.01
N LEU A 14 19.73 10.73 -12.45
CA LEU A 14 19.48 9.37 -11.95
C LEU A 14 20.23 8.37 -12.82
N LEU A 15 21.18 7.60 -12.27
CA LEU A 15 21.94 6.61 -13.06
C LEU A 15 21.10 5.45 -13.60
N GLY A 16 19.86 5.28 -13.07
CA GLY A 16 18.94 4.24 -13.51
C GLY A 16 19.29 2.84 -12.96
N VAL A 17 18.60 1.83 -13.48
CA VAL A 17 18.75 0.42 -13.07
C VAL A 17 20.04 -0.17 -13.66
N SER A 18 20.37 0.18 -14.90
CA SER A 18 21.58 -0.27 -15.60
C SER A 18 22.23 0.87 -16.36
N SER A 19 23.57 0.85 -16.38
CA SER A 19 24.40 1.75 -17.22
C SER A 19 24.71 1.16 -18.60
N ASN A 20 24.35 -0.10 -18.88
CA ASN A 20 24.58 -0.72 -20.18
C ASN A 20 23.49 -0.30 -21.19
N PRO A 21 23.84 0.40 -22.29
CA PRO A 21 22.87 0.84 -23.30
C PRO A 21 22.09 -0.29 -23.97
N GLN A 22 22.72 -1.46 -24.16
CA GLN A 22 22.08 -2.64 -24.78
C GLN A 22 20.94 -3.21 -23.94
N LEU A 23 20.99 -3.01 -22.61
CA LEU A 23 19.97 -3.50 -21.68
C LEU A 23 18.78 -2.54 -21.51
N GLN A 24 18.88 -1.30 -21.99
CA GLN A 24 17.84 -0.27 -21.73
C GLN A 24 16.51 -0.65 -22.36
N LYS A 25 16.48 -1.04 -23.65
CA LYS A 25 15.25 -1.44 -24.34
C LYS A 25 14.61 -2.72 -23.76
N PRO A 26 15.36 -3.82 -23.53
CA PRO A 26 14.82 -5.00 -22.83
C PRO A 26 14.27 -4.67 -21.44
N LEU A 27 14.99 -3.89 -20.63
CA LEU A 27 14.55 -3.48 -19.30
C LEU A 27 13.29 -2.60 -19.35
N PHE A 28 13.19 -1.71 -20.34
CA PHE A 28 11.97 -0.93 -20.55
C PHE A 28 10.75 -1.84 -20.77
N ALA A 29 10.86 -2.83 -21.67
CA ALA A 29 9.77 -3.76 -21.95
C ALA A 29 9.37 -4.57 -20.70
N VAL A 30 10.36 -5.07 -19.95
CA VAL A 30 10.14 -5.83 -18.72
C VAL A 30 9.44 -4.98 -17.66
N PHE A 31 9.97 -3.78 -17.35
CA PHE A 31 9.38 -2.92 -16.32
C PHE A 31 8.03 -2.33 -16.71
N LEU A 32 7.81 -2.04 -18.00
CA LEU A 32 6.49 -1.65 -18.49
C LEU A 32 5.48 -2.78 -18.30
N THR A 33 5.85 -4.01 -18.64
CA THR A 33 4.98 -5.19 -18.43
C THR A 33 4.66 -5.38 -16.95
N MET A 34 5.67 -5.33 -16.06
CA MET A 34 5.47 -5.44 -14.61
C MET A 34 4.55 -4.35 -14.08
N TYR A 35 4.71 -3.12 -14.54
CA TYR A 35 3.87 -1.99 -14.14
C TYR A 35 2.42 -2.18 -14.59
N LEU A 36 2.19 -2.56 -15.85
CA LEU A 36 0.83 -2.84 -16.34
C LEU A 36 0.17 -3.99 -15.58
N VAL A 37 0.90 -5.06 -15.28
CA VAL A 37 0.42 -6.18 -14.46
C VAL A 37 0.06 -5.71 -13.06
N THR A 38 0.86 -4.82 -12.45
CA THR A 38 0.56 -4.22 -11.14
C THR A 38 -0.73 -3.42 -11.18
N LEU A 39 -0.87 -2.51 -12.16
CA LEU A 39 -2.07 -1.66 -12.28
C LEU A 39 -3.33 -2.48 -12.50
N VAL A 40 -3.31 -3.39 -13.47
CA VAL A 40 -4.48 -4.22 -13.83
C VAL A 40 -4.81 -5.19 -12.69
N GLY A 41 -3.80 -5.87 -12.13
CA GLY A 41 -4.00 -6.86 -11.07
C GLY A 41 -4.61 -6.26 -9.81
N ASN A 42 -4.05 -5.14 -9.32
CA ASN A 42 -4.56 -4.47 -8.12
C ASN A 42 -5.93 -3.80 -8.38
N ALA A 43 -6.15 -3.20 -9.55
CA ALA A 43 -7.47 -2.68 -9.91
C ALA A 43 -8.54 -3.78 -9.95
N LEU A 44 -8.21 -4.97 -10.46
CA LEU A 44 -9.13 -6.12 -10.44
C LEU A 44 -9.46 -6.60 -9.02
N ILE A 45 -8.50 -6.59 -8.09
CA ILE A 45 -8.73 -6.89 -6.67
C ILE A 45 -9.73 -5.89 -6.07
N ILE A 46 -9.49 -4.58 -6.25
CA ILE A 46 -10.37 -3.52 -5.75
C ILE A 46 -11.78 -3.71 -6.31
N LEU A 47 -11.92 -3.87 -7.63
CA LEU A 47 -13.20 -4.07 -8.29
C LEU A 47 -13.92 -5.33 -7.82
N ALA A 48 -13.21 -6.44 -7.62
CA ALA A 48 -13.79 -7.69 -7.12
C ALA A 48 -14.34 -7.53 -5.70
N ILE A 49 -13.60 -6.85 -4.83
CA ILE A 49 -14.02 -6.58 -3.44
C ILE A 49 -15.27 -5.71 -3.42
N HIS A 50 -15.30 -4.63 -4.20
CA HIS A 50 -16.47 -3.76 -4.28
C HIS A 50 -17.70 -4.41 -4.92
N SER A 51 -17.51 -5.36 -5.85
CA SER A 51 -18.59 -5.99 -6.61
C SER A 51 -19.26 -7.18 -5.92
N ASP A 52 -18.65 -7.78 -4.91
CA ASP A 52 -19.20 -8.95 -4.19
C ASP A 52 -19.30 -8.67 -2.68
N SER A 53 -20.54 -8.51 -2.18
CA SER A 53 -20.84 -8.22 -0.77
C SER A 53 -20.23 -9.22 0.22
N ARG A 54 -19.96 -10.45 -0.21
CA ARG A 54 -19.28 -11.47 0.62
C ARG A 54 -17.81 -11.14 0.90
N LEU A 55 -17.23 -10.21 0.13
CA LEU A 55 -15.88 -9.70 0.32
C LEU A 55 -15.85 -8.42 1.18
N HIS A 56 -16.99 -7.99 1.74
CA HIS A 56 -17.07 -6.81 2.61
C HIS A 56 -16.73 -7.18 4.08
N THR A 57 -15.52 -7.67 4.30
CA THR A 57 -14.98 -7.95 5.65
C THR A 57 -13.75 -7.09 5.93
N PRO A 58 -13.37 -6.91 7.20
CA PRO A 58 -12.19 -6.12 7.59
C PRO A 58 -10.92 -6.49 6.81
N MET A 59 -10.64 -7.79 6.65
CA MET A 59 -9.50 -8.25 5.87
C MET A 59 -9.50 -7.74 4.43
N TYR A 60 -10.65 -7.84 3.74
CA TYR A 60 -10.73 -7.38 2.36
C TYR A 60 -10.76 -5.86 2.24
N PHE A 61 -11.24 -5.15 3.26
CA PHE A 61 -11.10 -3.70 3.37
C PHE A 61 -9.62 -3.29 3.37
N PHE A 62 -8.78 -3.90 4.22
CA PHE A 62 -7.34 -3.63 4.23
C PHE A 62 -6.66 -4.11 2.96
N LEU A 63 -7.09 -5.24 2.38
CA LEU A 63 -6.55 -5.72 1.10
C LEU A 63 -6.86 -4.76 -0.06
N SER A 64 -8.07 -4.20 -0.12
CA SER A 64 -8.44 -3.18 -1.10
C SER A 64 -7.59 -1.91 -0.93
N SER A 65 -7.38 -1.49 0.32
CA SER A 65 -6.52 -0.34 0.65
C SER A 65 -5.05 -0.60 0.25
N LEU A 66 -4.52 -1.78 0.55
CA LEU A 66 -3.17 -2.19 0.14
C LEU A 66 -3.03 -2.19 -1.39
N SER A 67 -4.00 -2.76 -2.11
CA SER A 67 -3.99 -2.75 -3.58
C SER A 67 -4.02 -1.33 -4.16
N PHE A 68 -4.74 -0.40 -3.54
CA PHE A 68 -4.72 1.00 -3.94
C PHE A 68 -3.36 1.65 -3.68
N MET A 69 -2.76 1.39 -2.52
CA MET A 69 -1.41 1.89 -2.20
C MET A 69 -0.35 1.30 -3.14
N ASP A 70 -0.42 0.01 -3.50
CA ASP A 70 0.47 -0.64 -4.48
C ASP A 70 0.45 0.08 -5.85
N ILE A 71 -0.75 0.49 -6.32
CA ILE A 71 -0.90 1.28 -7.55
C ILE A 71 -0.22 2.64 -7.40
N CYS A 72 -0.51 3.36 -6.32
CA CYS A 72 0.06 4.68 -6.07
C CYS A 72 1.58 4.61 -5.94
N PHE A 73 2.08 3.67 -5.14
CA PHE A 73 3.50 3.46 -4.86
C PHE A 73 4.31 3.19 -6.13
N THR A 74 3.87 2.25 -6.96
CA THR A 74 4.55 1.94 -8.23
C THR A 74 4.46 3.10 -9.22
N THR A 75 3.34 3.86 -9.23
CA THR A 75 3.15 5.00 -10.12
C THR A 75 4.08 6.18 -9.78
N VAL A 76 4.53 6.30 -8.55
CA VAL A 76 5.53 7.32 -8.15
C VAL A 76 6.91 7.04 -8.76
N ILE A 77 7.27 5.77 -8.95
CA ILE A 77 8.62 5.35 -9.35
C ILE A 77 8.70 4.99 -10.83
N VAL A 78 7.83 4.09 -11.28
CA VAL A 78 8.01 3.38 -12.55
C VAL A 78 7.90 4.29 -13.78
N PRO A 79 6.94 5.23 -13.89
CA PRO A 79 6.85 6.09 -15.08
C PRO A 79 8.12 6.89 -15.32
N LYS A 80 8.69 7.50 -14.28
CA LYS A 80 9.95 8.26 -14.40
C LYS A 80 11.13 7.36 -14.74
N MET A 81 11.18 6.17 -14.16
CA MET A 81 12.21 5.17 -14.47
C MET A 81 12.12 4.72 -15.94
N LEU A 82 10.92 4.49 -16.48
CA LEU A 82 10.69 4.13 -17.88
C LEU A 82 11.13 5.24 -18.84
N VAL A 83 10.76 6.48 -18.55
CA VAL A 83 11.21 7.64 -19.33
C VAL A 83 12.75 7.71 -19.35
N ASN A 84 13.39 7.53 -18.20
CA ASN A 84 14.86 7.57 -18.09
C ASN A 84 15.56 6.40 -18.82
N LEU A 85 14.89 5.26 -19.03
CA LEU A 85 15.43 4.15 -19.82
C LEU A 85 15.46 4.43 -21.32
N LEU A 86 14.59 5.34 -21.81
CA LEU A 86 14.53 5.71 -23.23
C LEU A 86 15.18 7.08 -23.51
N SER A 87 15.54 7.84 -22.50
CA SER A 87 16.11 9.19 -22.62
C SER A 87 17.62 9.18 -22.49
N ASP A 88 18.28 10.03 -23.28
CA ASP A 88 19.71 10.30 -23.16
C ASP A 88 19.99 11.16 -21.90
N THR A 89 19.06 12.06 -21.55
CA THR A 89 19.13 12.90 -20.35
C THR A 89 18.30 12.29 -19.21
N LYS A 90 18.98 11.61 -18.28
CA LYS A 90 18.35 10.95 -17.12
C LYS A 90 18.16 11.92 -15.95
N SER A 91 17.62 13.11 -16.23
CA SER A 91 17.49 14.18 -15.24
C SER A 91 16.14 14.16 -14.53
N ILE A 92 16.13 14.63 -13.30
CA ILE A 92 14.94 14.95 -12.51
C ILE A 92 15.16 16.33 -11.87
N SER A 93 14.14 17.20 -11.89
CA SER A 93 14.22 18.48 -11.19
C SER A 93 14.35 18.29 -9.67
N TYR A 94 14.94 19.26 -8.98
CA TYR A 94 15.07 19.24 -7.53
C TYR A 94 13.71 19.03 -6.84
N ILE A 95 12.71 19.83 -7.21
CA ILE A 95 11.34 19.70 -6.66
C ILE A 95 10.74 18.33 -7.03
N GLY A 96 10.90 17.88 -8.27
CA GLY A 96 10.44 16.56 -8.69
C GLY A 96 11.04 15.41 -7.87
N CYS A 97 12.32 15.54 -7.50
CA CYS A 97 13.00 14.59 -6.63
C CYS A 97 12.41 14.58 -5.21
N LEU A 98 12.17 15.75 -4.60
CA LEU A 98 11.54 15.86 -3.28
C LEU A 98 10.10 15.33 -3.27
N VAL A 99 9.31 15.65 -4.30
CA VAL A 99 7.93 15.16 -4.46
C VAL A 99 7.92 13.63 -4.63
N GLN A 100 8.80 13.08 -5.44
CA GLN A 100 8.94 11.64 -5.61
C GLN A 100 9.31 10.97 -4.27
N MET A 101 10.27 11.52 -3.54
CA MET A 101 10.69 11.04 -2.22
C MET A 101 9.53 11.08 -1.20
N TYR A 102 8.76 12.17 -1.17
CA TYR A 102 7.61 12.31 -0.28
C TYR A 102 6.58 11.20 -0.50
N PHE A 103 6.09 11.05 -1.72
CA PHE A 103 5.05 10.06 -2.01
C PHE A 103 5.56 8.63 -1.91
N PHE A 104 6.81 8.38 -2.32
CA PHE A 104 7.46 7.08 -2.14
C PHE A 104 7.41 6.64 -0.67
N MET A 105 7.87 7.50 0.24
CA MET A 105 7.89 7.17 1.67
C MET A 105 6.50 7.09 2.27
N ALA A 106 5.60 8.01 1.91
CA ALA A 106 4.24 8.03 2.44
C ALA A 106 3.49 6.73 2.12
N PHE A 107 3.60 6.23 0.88
CA PHE A 107 2.93 4.99 0.49
C PHE A 107 3.63 3.75 1.06
N ALA A 108 4.97 3.67 1.03
CA ALA A 108 5.72 2.56 1.62
C ALA A 108 5.47 2.41 3.13
N ASN A 109 5.42 3.52 3.85
CA ASN A 109 5.12 3.54 5.27
C ASN A 109 3.68 3.10 5.54
N THR A 110 2.73 3.56 4.73
CA THR A 110 1.31 3.13 4.84
C THR A 110 1.18 1.62 4.61
N ASP A 111 1.87 1.05 3.63
CA ASP A 111 1.87 -0.40 3.37
C ASP A 111 2.37 -1.19 4.58
N SER A 112 3.43 -0.72 5.23
CA SER A 112 3.96 -1.33 6.46
C SER A 112 2.91 -1.40 7.57
N TYR A 113 2.16 -0.32 7.82
CA TYR A 113 1.07 -0.28 8.80
C TYR A 113 -0.15 -1.11 8.37
N LEU A 114 -0.49 -1.13 7.07
CA LEU A 114 -1.58 -1.96 6.55
C LEU A 114 -1.28 -3.45 6.75
N LEU A 115 -0.06 -3.89 6.49
CA LEU A 115 0.37 -5.27 6.76
C LEU A 115 0.25 -5.60 8.25
N ALA A 116 0.61 -4.70 9.16
CA ALA A 116 0.40 -4.90 10.59
C ALA A 116 -1.10 -4.97 10.95
N SER A 117 -1.93 -4.11 10.38
CA SER A 117 -3.38 -4.11 10.57
C SER A 117 -4.01 -5.44 10.10
N MET A 118 -3.55 -5.98 8.98
CA MET A 118 -3.97 -7.30 8.48
C MET A 118 -3.51 -8.43 9.40
N ALA A 119 -2.33 -8.33 10.03
CA ALA A 119 -1.87 -9.31 11.01
C ALA A 119 -2.73 -9.28 12.29
N ILE A 120 -3.11 -8.10 12.76
CA ILE A 120 -4.04 -7.91 13.89
C ILE A 120 -5.42 -8.51 13.56
N ASP A 121 -5.93 -8.25 12.35
CA ASP A 121 -7.19 -8.85 11.88
C ASP A 121 -7.14 -10.37 11.97
N ARG A 122 -6.08 -10.99 11.45
CA ARG A 122 -5.88 -12.44 11.54
C ARG A 122 -5.77 -12.94 12.98
N LEU A 123 -5.03 -12.22 13.83
CA LEU A 123 -4.88 -12.54 15.23
C LEU A 123 -6.25 -12.61 15.93
N ILE A 124 -7.06 -11.58 15.77
CA ILE A 124 -8.37 -11.49 16.44
C ILE A 124 -9.32 -12.53 15.88
N ALA A 125 -9.37 -12.72 14.56
CA ALA A 125 -10.24 -13.70 13.91
C ALA A 125 -9.95 -15.15 14.34
N ILE A 126 -8.69 -15.48 14.64
CA ILE A 126 -8.29 -16.84 14.99
C ILE A 126 -8.26 -17.05 16.53
N CYS A 127 -7.72 -16.09 17.28
CA CYS A 127 -7.48 -16.24 18.71
C CYS A 127 -8.66 -15.75 19.58
N ASN A 128 -9.50 -14.84 19.07
CA ASN A 128 -10.62 -14.26 19.83
C ASN A 128 -11.87 -14.05 18.95
N PRO A 129 -12.42 -15.11 18.35
CA PRO A 129 -13.50 -15.02 17.35
C PRO A 129 -14.79 -14.42 17.89
N PHE A 130 -15.10 -14.61 19.20
CA PHE A 130 -16.33 -14.08 19.81
C PHE A 130 -16.35 -12.54 19.93
N HIS A 131 -15.19 -11.89 19.91
CA HIS A 131 -15.09 -10.43 20.00
C HIS A 131 -14.71 -9.80 18.65
N TYR A 132 -14.65 -10.60 17.58
CA TYR A 132 -14.15 -10.14 16.29
C TYR A 132 -14.94 -8.95 15.73
N ASP A 133 -16.27 -9.05 15.67
CA ASP A 133 -17.13 -8.01 15.10
C ASP A 133 -17.08 -6.70 15.90
N VAL A 134 -16.84 -6.80 17.20
CA VAL A 134 -16.71 -5.62 18.08
C VAL A 134 -15.35 -4.95 17.88
N VAL A 135 -14.27 -5.74 17.87
CA VAL A 135 -12.90 -5.20 17.78
C VAL A 135 -12.56 -4.74 16.38
N MET A 136 -13.00 -5.45 15.34
CA MET A 136 -12.77 -5.14 13.93
C MET A 136 -14.01 -4.48 13.29
N SER A 137 -14.68 -3.59 14.02
CA SER A 137 -15.79 -2.81 13.48
C SER A 137 -15.34 -1.93 12.31
N PRO A 138 -16.22 -1.62 11.33
CA PRO A 138 -15.87 -0.78 10.17
C PRO A 138 -15.26 0.57 10.55
N GLN A 139 -15.76 1.19 11.64
CA GLN A 139 -15.24 2.46 12.14
C GLN A 139 -13.79 2.32 12.62
N ARG A 140 -13.47 1.24 13.36
CA ARG A 140 -12.10 0.99 13.84
C ARG A 140 -11.15 0.67 12.69
N CYS A 141 -11.59 -0.13 11.71
CA CYS A 141 -10.80 -0.38 10.50
C CYS A 141 -10.51 0.92 9.74
N LEU A 142 -11.49 1.80 9.60
CA LEU A 142 -11.29 3.11 8.99
C LEU A 142 -10.33 3.99 9.81
N LEU A 143 -10.45 4.01 11.13
CA LEU A 143 -9.52 4.75 12.00
C LEU A 143 -8.10 4.20 11.90
N MET A 144 -7.92 2.89 11.82
CA MET A 144 -6.59 2.28 11.59
C MET A 144 -6.01 2.72 10.25
N LEU A 145 -6.79 2.73 9.17
CA LEU A 145 -6.35 3.21 7.85
C LEU A 145 -5.99 4.69 7.89
N LEU A 146 -6.89 5.54 8.40
CA LEU A 146 -6.66 6.99 8.48
C LEU A 146 -5.46 7.33 9.36
N GLY A 147 -5.31 6.67 10.52
CA GLY A 147 -4.16 6.80 11.40
C GLY A 147 -2.86 6.41 10.69
N SER A 148 -2.85 5.29 9.98
CA SER A 148 -1.69 4.84 9.19
C SER A 148 -1.31 5.86 8.12
N CYS A 149 -2.28 6.35 7.34
CA CYS A 149 -2.04 7.38 6.33
C CYS A 149 -1.51 8.67 6.97
N THR A 150 -2.16 9.16 8.02
CA THR A 150 -1.77 10.43 8.68
C THR A 150 -0.35 10.37 9.21
N ILE A 151 0.01 9.31 9.96
CA ILE A 151 1.36 9.14 10.51
C ILE A 151 2.39 9.03 9.37
N SER A 152 2.10 8.24 8.34
CA SER A 152 2.99 8.06 7.19
C SER A 152 3.25 9.37 6.44
N HIS A 153 2.20 10.16 6.19
CA HIS A 153 2.32 11.45 5.50
C HIS A 153 3.06 12.50 6.35
N LEU A 154 2.83 12.55 7.68
CA LEU A 154 3.53 13.46 8.58
C LEU A 154 5.03 13.15 8.65
N HIS A 155 5.42 11.88 8.77
CA HIS A 155 6.83 11.47 8.73
C HIS A 155 7.48 11.81 7.40
N SER A 156 6.82 11.52 6.28
CA SER A 156 7.34 11.84 4.95
C SER A 156 7.50 13.34 4.73
N LEU A 157 6.55 14.14 5.22
CA LEU A 157 6.64 15.60 5.16
C LEU A 157 7.82 16.13 5.98
N LEU A 158 7.98 15.67 7.23
CA LEU A 158 9.10 16.06 8.08
C LEU A 158 10.43 15.77 7.40
N ARG A 159 10.57 14.56 6.81
CA ARG A 159 11.79 14.16 6.11
C ARG A 159 12.08 15.03 4.91
N VAL A 160 11.09 15.32 4.06
CA VAL A 160 11.27 16.15 2.87
C VAL A 160 11.58 17.59 3.24
N VAL A 161 10.95 18.14 4.28
CA VAL A 161 11.27 19.49 4.80
C VAL A 161 12.73 19.54 5.26
N LEU A 162 13.21 18.57 6.03
CA LEU A 162 14.62 18.51 6.44
C LEU A 162 15.56 18.36 5.25
N MET A 163 15.19 17.60 4.23
CA MET A 163 15.97 17.45 2.99
C MET A 163 16.02 18.76 2.19
N SER A 164 14.96 19.57 2.21
CA SER A 164 14.90 20.82 1.46
C SER A 164 15.83 21.90 2.01
N HIS A 165 16.29 21.78 3.24
CA HIS A 165 17.27 22.68 3.85
C HIS A 165 18.73 22.30 3.58
N LEU A 166 18.99 21.17 2.91
CA LEU A 166 20.35 20.72 2.62
C LEU A 166 20.90 21.39 1.36
N SER A 167 22.21 21.67 1.38
CA SER A 167 22.97 22.17 0.22
C SER A 167 23.71 21.02 -0.44
N PHE A 168 23.68 20.98 -1.78
CA PHE A 168 24.31 19.94 -2.60
C PHE A 168 25.40 20.58 -3.46
N CYS A 169 26.70 20.34 -3.14
CA CYS A 169 27.83 21.10 -3.68
C CYS A 169 28.71 20.29 -4.64
N ALA A 170 28.88 18.98 -4.39
CA ALA A 170 29.96 18.22 -5.04
C ALA A 170 29.48 17.39 -6.24
N SER A 171 28.28 16.86 -6.23
CA SER A 171 27.77 16.02 -7.30
C SER A 171 26.24 16.08 -7.31
N HIS A 172 25.68 16.10 -8.52
CA HIS A 172 24.24 16.00 -8.73
C HIS A 172 23.82 14.60 -9.25
N VAL A 173 24.70 13.61 -9.15
CA VAL A 173 24.48 12.27 -9.68
C VAL A 173 24.04 11.30 -8.58
N ILE A 174 22.76 10.93 -8.61
CA ILE A 174 22.16 9.93 -7.73
C ILE A 174 22.45 8.54 -8.32
N LYS A 175 23.19 7.69 -7.58
CA LYS A 175 23.55 6.31 -8.00
C LYS A 175 22.36 5.34 -7.83
N HIS A 176 21.15 5.81 -8.18
CA HIS A 176 19.91 5.04 -8.05
C HIS A 176 18.98 5.31 -9.24
N PHE A 177 17.85 4.58 -9.34
CA PHE A 177 16.87 4.76 -10.41
C PHE A 177 15.68 5.66 -10.01
N PHE A 178 15.62 6.10 -8.77
CA PHE A 178 14.69 7.11 -8.24
C PHE A 178 15.33 7.86 -7.07
N CYS A 179 14.65 8.90 -6.58
CA CYS A 179 15.09 9.70 -5.44
C CYS A 179 14.79 8.98 -4.12
N ASP A 180 15.80 8.34 -3.56
CA ASP A 180 15.74 7.77 -2.20
C ASP A 180 16.58 8.60 -1.24
N THR A 181 16.18 8.61 0.04
CA THR A 181 16.78 9.41 1.09
C THR A 181 18.30 9.18 1.23
N GLN A 182 18.73 7.93 1.35
CA GLN A 182 20.14 7.61 1.60
C GLN A 182 21.07 8.01 0.46
N PRO A 183 20.79 7.72 -0.82
CA PRO A 183 21.58 8.21 -1.94
C PRO A 183 21.65 9.72 -2.04
N VAL A 184 20.54 10.44 -1.72
CA VAL A 184 20.48 11.90 -1.78
C VAL A 184 21.25 12.54 -0.63
N LEU A 185 21.12 12.04 0.61
CA LEU A 185 21.88 12.51 1.77
C LEU A 185 23.40 12.46 1.56
N LYS A 186 23.90 11.45 0.83
CA LYS A 186 25.32 11.30 0.52
C LYS A 186 25.88 12.38 -0.42
N LEU A 187 25.01 13.16 -1.08
CA LEU A 187 25.40 14.26 -1.97
C LEU A 187 25.41 15.61 -1.23
N SER A 188 24.92 15.66 0.00
CA SER A 188 24.89 16.87 0.82
C SER A 188 26.28 17.25 1.29
N CYS A 189 26.58 18.56 1.26
CA CYS A 189 27.74 19.17 1.90
C CYS A 189 27.37 19.90 3.21
N SER A 190 26.08 19.96 3.55
CA SER A 190 25.63 20.47 4.84
C SER A 190 25.69 19.37 5.89
N ASP A 191 25.60 19.76 7.17
CA ASP A 191 25.42 18.80 8.25
C ASP A 191 24.11 18.04 8.10
N THR A 192 24.19 16.70 8.12
CA THR A 192 23.07 15.78 7.96
C THR A 192 22.65 15.13 9.28
N SER A 193 23.17 15.55 10.42
CA SER A 193 22.93 14.93 11.72
C SER A 193 21.44 14.85 12.07
N SER A 194 20.70 15.95 11.89
CA SER A 194 19.24 15.99 12.14
C SER A 194 18.50 15.05 11.21
N ASN A 195 18.87 14.98 9.93
CA ASN A 195 18.28 14.07 8.96
C ASN A 195 18.53 12.60 9.35
N GLN A 196 19.73 12.27 9.81
CA GLN A 196 20.07 10.91 10.25
C GLN A 196 19.26 10.49 11.48
N ILE A 197 19.09 11.38 12.47
CA ILE A 197 18.25 11.11 13.64
C ILE A 197 16.81 10.82 13.22
N VAL A 198 16.24 11.64 12.33
CA VAL A 198 14.88 11.41 11.82
C VAL A 198 14.78 10.11 11.04
N VAL A 199 15.77 9.77 10.21
CA VAL A 199 15.81 8.47 9.51
C VAL A 199 15.83 7.30 10.50
N MET A 200 16.62 7.39 11.58
CA MET A 200 16.66 6.34 12.60
C MET A 200 15.36 6.20 13.38
N THR A 201 14.79 7.31 13.83
CA THR A 201 13.53 7.31 14.60
C THR A 201 12.37 6.82 13.74
N GLU A 202 12.31 7.20 12.47
CA GLU A 202 11.30 6.73 11.53
C GLU A 202 11.47 5.23 11.24
N THR A 203 12.68 4.75 11.04
CA THR A 203 12.94 3.32 10.85
C THR A 203 12.40 2.50 12.02
N LEU A 204 12.59 2.96 13.25
CA LEU A 204 12.02 2.32 14.44
C LEU A 204 10.49 2.39 14.46
N ALA A 205 9.92 3.54 14.20
CA ALA A 205 8.47 3.76 14.30
C ALA A 205 7.71 3.06 13.17
N VAL A 206 8.22 3.08 11.93
CA VAL A 206 7.48 2.69 10.72
C VAL A 206 7.85 1.31 10.20
N ILE A 207 9.07 0.83 10.46
CA ILE A 207 9.52 -0.49 10.00
C ILE A 207 9.55 -1.48 11.16
N VAL A 208 10.26 -1.15 12.24
CA VAL A 208 10.48 -2.10 13.34
C VAL A 208 9.19 -2.33 14.14
N THR A 209 8.47 -1.28 14.51
CA THR A 209 7.23 -1.42 15.30
C THR A 209 6.13 -2.23 14.61
N PRO A 210 5.74 -1.96 13.34
CA PRO A 210 4.79 -2.80 12.63
C PRO A 210 5.30 -4.23 12.43
N PHE A 211 6.59 -4.42 12.16
CA PHE A 211 7.19 -5.74 12.02
C PHE A 211 7.08 -6.57 13.32
N LEU A 212 7.40 -5.97 14.47
CA LEU A 212 7.23 -6.62 15.78
C LEU A 212 5.76 -6.93 16.08
N CYS A 213 4.84 -6.05 15.71
CA CYS A 213 3.41 -6.30 15.81
C CYS A 213 2.98 -7.52 14.98
N ILE A 214 3.48 -7.64 13.75
CA ILE A 214 3.25 -8.80 12.88
C ILE A 214 3.83 -10.07 13.52
N LEU A 215 5.08 -10.05 13.96
CA LEU A 215 5.73 -11.19 14.62
C LEU A 215 4.94 -11.65 15.85
N PHE A 216 4.58 -10.73 16.73
CA PHE A 216 3.78 -11.04 17.92
C PHE A 216 2.43 -11.66 17.54
N SER A 217 1.75 -11.09 16.56
CA SER A 217 0.44 -11.60 16.08
C SER A 217 0.58 -13.03 15.58
N TYR A 218 1.59 -13.32 14.77
CA TYR A 218 1.79 -14.67 14.22
C TYR A 218 2.30 -15.68 15.25
N LEU A 219 3.12 -15.28 16.21
CA LEU A 219 3.50 -16.14 17.34
C LEU A 219 2.26 -16.58 18.13
N ARG A 220 1.37 -15.66 18.45
CA ARG A 220 0.10 -15.96 19.15
C ARG A 220 -0.81 -16.85 18.31
N ILE A 221 -0.92 -16.61 17.01
CA ILE A 221 -1.69 -17.45 16.07
C ILE A 221 -1.13 -18.87 16.08
N ILE A 222 0.19 -19.05 15.94
CA ILE A 222 0.84 -20.36 15.92
C ILE A 222 0.56 -21.11 17.22
N ILE A 223 0.77 -20.48 18.39
CA ILE A 223 0.50 -21.09 19.71
C ILE A 223 -0.96 -21.54 19.80
N THR A 224 -1.90 -20.76 19.31
CA THR A 224 -3.34 -21.08 19.34
C THR A 224 -3.66 -22.23 18.39
N VAL A 225 -3.14 -22.20 17.16
CA VAL A 225 -3.38 -23.23 16.14
C VAL A 225 -2.76 -24.57 16.53
N LEU A 226 -1.61 -24.59 17.19
CA LEU A 226 -1.01 -25.84 17.69
C LEU A 226 -1.89 -26.56 18.71
N LYS A 227 -2.74 -25.85 19.46
CA LYS A 227 -3.70 -26.41 20.41
C LYS A 227 -4.95 -27.02 19.75
N VAL A 228 -5.20 -26.74 18.48
CA VAL A 228 -6.35 -27.30 17.73
C VAL A 228 -6.13 -28.80 17.51
N PRO A 229 -7.07 -29.69 17.92
CA PRO A 229 -6.88 -31.14 17.84
C PRO A 229 -6.81 -31.64 16.38
N SER A 230 -7.61 -31.04 15.49
CA SER A 230 -7.79 -31.49 14.10
C SER A 230 -6.67 -31.01 13.18
N ALA A 231 -6.03 -31.94 12.47
CA ALA A 231 -5.06 -31.63 11.42
C ALA A 231 -5.67 -30.76 10.30
N ALA A 232 -6.92 -31.02 9.92
CA ALA A 232 -7.65 -30.24 8.93
C ALA A 232 -7.89 -28.79 9.41
N GLY A 233 -8.18 -28.59 10.69
CA GLY A 233 -8.33 -27.26 11.30
C GLY A 233 -7.01 -26.48 11.30
N LYS A 234 -5.90 -27.14 11.66
CA LYS A 234 -4.56 -26.54 11.59
C LYS A 234 -4.22 -26.10 10.15
N TRP A 235 -4.43 -26.98 9.17
CA TRP A 235 -4.17 -26.69 7.77
C TRP A 235 -4.99 -25.50 7.26
N LYS A 236 -6.28 -25.44 7.62
CA LYS A 236 -7.16 -24.33 7.24
C LYS A 236 -6.65 -22.99 7.79
N ALA A 237 -6.24 -22.94 9.06
CA ALA A 237 -5.68 -21.73 9.68
C ALA A 237 -4.37 -21.30 9.00
N PHE A 238 -3.42 -22.21 8.78
CA PHE A 238 -2.16 -21.90 8.09
C PHE A 238 -2.38 -21.47 6.65
N SER A 239 -3.29 -22.11 5.91
CA SER A 239 -3.62 -21.73 4.53
C SER A 239 -4.18 -20.31 4.46
N THR A 240 -4.99 -19.90 5.43
CA THR A 240 -5.56 -18.55 5.49
C THR A 240 -4.49 -17.49 5.75
N CYS A 241 -3.50 -17.81 6.58
CA CYS A 241 -2.40 -16.88 6.91
C CYS A 241 -1.30 -16.84 5.84
N GLY A 242 -1.18 -17.89 5.04
CA GLY A 242 -0.03 -18.09 4.15
C GLY A 242 0.14 -17.02 3.07
N SER A 243 -0.96 -16.46 2.55
CA SER A 243 -0.88 -15.36 1.58
C SER A 243 -0.28 -14.10 2.21
N HIS A 244 -0.79 -13.70 3.38
CA HIS A 244 -0.29 -12.53 4.09
C HIS A 244 1.19 -12.70 4.49
N LEU A 245 1.57 -13.85 5.04
CA LEU A 245 2.96 -14.15 5.39
C LEU A 245 3.89 -14.11 4.18
N SER A 246 3.44 -14.57 3.01
CA SER A 246 4.24 -14.48 1.78
C SER A 246 4.54 -13.03 1.40
N VAL A 247 3.55 -12.14 1.49
CA VAL A 247 3.74 -10.71 1.24
C VAL A 247 4.64 -10.06 2.29
N VAL A 248 4.44 -10.37 3.57
CA VAL A 248 5.29 -9.89 4.66
C VAL A 248 6.76 -10.27 4.45
N VAL A 249 7.03 -11.54 4.08
CA VAL A 249 8.40 -12.01 3.81
C VAL A 249 9.01 -11.29 2.62
N LEU A 250 8.26 -11.10 1.53
CA LEU A 250 8.75 -10.39 0.35
C LEU A 250 9.05 -8.93 0.67
N PHE A 251 8.14 -8.24 1.34
CA PHE A 251 8.29 -6.82 1.68
C PHE A 251 9.40 -6.61 2.71
N TYR A 252 9.25 -7.16 3.92
CA TYR A 252 10.21 -6.94 5.00
C TYR A 252 11.57 -7.59 4.75
N GLY A 253 11.61 -8.75 4.10
CA GLY A 253 12.89 -9.39 3.73
C GLY A 253 13.72 -8.51 2.80
N SER A 254 13.08 -7.88 1.81
CA SER A 254 13.76 -6.94 0.90
C SER A 254 14.17 -5.65 1.62
N VAL A 255 13.29 -5.07 2.45
CA VAL A 255 13.56 -3.85 3.22
C VAL A 255 14.71 -4.07 4.21
N ILE A 256 14.67 -5.17 4.97
CA ILE A 256 15.74 -5.52 5.92
C ILE A 256 17.07 -5.68 5.16
N TYR A 257 17.08 -6.36 4.02
CA TYR A 257 18.29 -6.51 3.22
C TYR A 257 18.85 -5.15 2.77
N VAL A 258 18.03 -4.20 2.36
CA VAL A 258 18.48 -2.87 1.88
C VAL A 258 18.99 -2.01 3.03
N TYR A 259 18.26 -1.93 4.13
CA TYR A 259 18.51 -0.92 5.17
C TYR A 259 19.31 -1.41 6.37
N PHE A 260 19.38 -2.72 6.63
CA PHE A 260 20.03 -3.31 7.82
C PHE A 260 21.29 -4.13 7.51
N ARG A 261 21.72 -4.19 6.26
CA ARG A 261 22.94 -4.93 5.92
C ARG A 261 24.21 -4.18 6.37
N PRO A 262 25.28 -4.91 6.74
CA PRO A 262 26.59 -4.32 7.04
C PRO A 262 27.18 -3.57 5.83
N LEU A 263 27.86 -2.45 6.09
CA LEU A 263 28.53 -1.65 5.05
C LEU A 263 29.57 -2.44 4.25
N SER A 264 30.20 -3.46 4.85
CA SER A 264 31.14 -4.37 4.17
C SER A 264 30.52 -5.19 3.04
N MET A 265 29.20 -5.37 3.06
CA MET A 265 28.43 -6.11 2.02
C MET A 265 27.79 -5.16 0.99
N TYR A 266 28.11 -3.87 1.02
CA TYR A 266 27.51 -2.90 0.11
C TYR A 266 27.90 -3.17 -1.35
N SER A 267 26.90 -3.37 -2.20
CA SER A 267 27.04 -3.47 -3.65
C SER A 267 25.91 -2.70 -4.30
N VAL A 268 26.23 -1.73 -5.13
CA VAL A 268 25.24 -0.89 -5.85
C VAL A 268 24.27 -1.74 -6.65
N VAL A 269 24.75 -2.82 -7.29
CA VAL A 269 23.91 -3.71 -8.10
C VAL A 269 22.94 -4.49 -7.22
N LYS A 270 23.44 -5.12 -6.14
CA LYS A 270 22.58 -5.89 -5.21
C LYS A 270 21.55 -5.00 -4.53
N ASP A 271 21.91 -3.75 -4.24
CA ASP A 271 21.03 -2.74 -3.66
C ASP A 271 19.87 -2.40 -4.61
N ARG A 272 20.19 -2.10 -5.86
CA ARG A 272 19.17 -1.84 -6.89
C ARG A 272 18.23 -3.04 -7.09
N VAL A 273 18.78 -4.26 -7.12
CA VAL A 273 17.95 -5.47 -7.27
C VAL A 273 17.01 -5.63 -6.08
N ALA A 274 17.53 -5.53 -4.84
CA ALA A 274 16.68 -5.63 -3.65
C ALA A 274 15.62 -4.52 -3.58
N THR A 275 15.98 -3.32 -4.02
CA THR A 275 15.02 -2.21 -4.11
C THR A 275 13.93 -2.50 -5.13
N VAL A 276 14.25 -3.02 -6.31
CA VAL A 276 13.25 -3.48 -7.31
C VAL A 276 12.32 -4.53 -6.72
N MET A 277 12.83 -5.42 -5.86
CA MET A 277 11.99 -6.47 -5.24
C MET A 277 10.85 -5.89 -4.41
N TYR A 278 11.10 -4.93 -3.52
CA TYR A 278 10.00 -4.38 -2.70
C TYR A 278 9.21 -3.27 -3.40
N THR A 279 9.82 -2.54 -4.36
CA THR A 279 9.13 -1.41 -5.01
C THR A 279 8.28 -1.81 -6.21
N ILE A 280 8.64 -2.88 -6.91
CA ILE A 280 7.99 -3.27 -8.18
C ILE A 280 7.49 -4.72 -8.11
N VAL A 281 8.35 -5.66 -7.69
CA VAL A 281 7.99 -7.09 -7.71
C VAL A 281 6.92 -7.42 -6.68
N THR A 282 7.05 -6.92 -5.45
CA THR A 282 6.06 -7.19 -4.39
C THR A 282 4.67 -6.66 -4.74
N PRO A 283 4.47 -5.39 -5.14
CA PRO A 283 3.19 -4.88 -5.60
C PRO A 283 2.59 -5.64 -6.79
N MET A 284 3.45 -6.09 -7.72
CA MET A 284 3.03 -6.91 -8.85
C MET A 284 2.55 -8.29 -8.42
N LEU A 285 3.19 -8.90 -7.42
CA LEU A 285 2.85 -10.26 -6.96
C LEU A 285 1.65 -10.30 -6.01
N ASN A 286 1.33 -9.21 -5.31
CA ASN A 286 0.24 -9.14 -4.34
C ASN A 286 -1.10 -9.65 -4.90
N PRO A 287 -1.58 -9.23 -6.09
CA PRO A 287 -2.81 -9.76 -6.67
C PRO A 287 -2.79 -11.28 -6.87
N PHE A 288 -1.66 -11.84 -7.28
CA PHE A 288 -1.54 -13.29 -7.48
C PHE A 288 -1.53 -14.05 -6.16
N ILE A 289 -0.76 -13.58 -5.17
CA ILE A 289 -0.64 -14.22 -3.86
C ILE A 289 -2.01 -14.27 -3.16
N TYR A 290 -2.75 -13.17 -3.18
CA TYR A 290 -4.07 -13.11 -2.55
C TYR A 290 -5.16 -13.81 -3.37
N SER A 291 -5.15 -13.72 -4.71
CA SER A 291 -6.16 -14.37 -5.54
C SER A 291 -5.96 -15.89 -5.67
N LEU A 292 -4.71 -16.37 -5.78
CA LEU A 292 -4.45 -17.81 -6.02
C LEU A 292 -4.80 -18.68 -4.81
N ARG A 293 -4.66 -18.19 -3.59
CA ARG A 293 -4.94 -18.96 -2.36
C ARG A 293 -6.34 -18.78 -1.81
N ASN A 294 -7.03 -17.68 -2.14
CA ASN A 294 -8.32 -17.35 -1.59
C ASN A 294 -9.47 -17.74 -2.53
N LYS A 295 -10.29 -18.71 -2.10
CA LYS A 295 -11.44 -19.22 -2.88
C LYS A 295 -12.51 -18.14 -3.11
N ASP A 296 -12.74 -17.27 -2.13
CA ASP A 296 -13.77 -16.22 -2.21
C ASP A 296 -13.32 -15.13 -3.19
N MET A 297 -12.06 -14.74 -3.15
CA MET A 297 -11.47 -13.81 -4.12
C MET A 297 -11.53 -14.37 -5.55
N LYS A 298 -11.18 -15.65 -5.75
CA LYS A 298 -11.33 -16.31 -7.07
C LYS A 298 -12.76 -16.25 -7.59
N ARG A 299 -13.74 -16.46 -6.71
CA ARG A 299 -15.16 -16.38 -7.07
C ARG A 299 -15.56 -14.96 -7.42
N GLY A 300 -15.16 -13.96 -6.63
CA GLY A 300 -15.40 -12.55 -6.91
C GLY A 300 -14.84 -12.14 -8.28
N LEU A 301 -13.59 -12.50 -8.58
CA LEU A 301 -12.96 -12.24 -9.88
C LEU A 301 -13.70 -12.93 -11.04
N ARG A 302 -14.10 -14.20 -10.89
CA ARG A 302 -14.90 -14.90 -11.91
C ARG A 302 -16.24 -14.24 -12.17
N LYS A 303 -16.91 -13.77 -11.12
CA LYS A 303 -18.19 -13.03 -11.23
C LYS A 303 -18.01 -11.71 -11.96
N LEU A 304 -16.90 -11.01 -11.74
CA LEU A 304 -16.56 -9.77 -12.43
C LEU A 304 -16.38 -10.01 -13.94
N VAL A 305 -15.63 -11.04 -14.33
CA VAL A 305 -15.41 -11.43 -15.73
C VAL A 305 -16.70 -11.96 -16.37
N GLY A 306 -17.50 -12.75 -15.66
CA GLY A 306 -18.77 -13.29 -16.15
C GLY A 306 -19.85 -12.23 -16.36
N ARG A 307 -19.86 -11.16 -15.54
CA ARG A 307 -20.75 -10.00 -15.76
C ARG A 307 -20.42 -9.25 -17.06
N LYS A 308 -19.13 -9.07 -17.38
CA LYS A 308 -18.71 -8.44 -18.65
C LYS A 308 -19.18 -9.26 -19.87
N LYS A 309 -19.15 -10.59 -19.81
CA LYS A 309 -19.64 -11.44 -20.90
C LYS A 309 -21.13 -11.27 -21.15
N LYS A 310 -21.95 -11.19 -20.09
CA LYS A 310 -23.40 -10.95 -20.22
C LYS A 310 -23.74 -9.55 -20.72
N GLN A 311 -22.94 -8.55 -20.39
CA GLN A 311 -23.16 -7.16 -20.80
C GLN A 311 -22.70 -6.90 -22.25
N SER A 312 -21.75 -7.67 -22.77
CA SER A 312 -21.32 -7.61 -24.17
C SER A 312 -22.28 -8.37 -25.14
N GLU A 313 -23.17 -9.20 -24.60
CA GLU A 313 -24.18 -9.93 -25.38
C GLU A 313 -25.54 -9.21 -25.47
N ILE A 314 -25.70 -8.01 -24.86
CA ILE A 314 -26.92 -7.19 -24.94
C ILE A 314 -26.65 -6.06 -25.94
N PRO A 315 -27.23 -6.09 -27.16
CA PRO A 315 -27.10 -4.97 -28.08
C PRO A 315 -27.99 -3.81 -27.58
N GLY A 316 -27.36 -2.70 -27.22
CA GLY A 316 -27.95 -1.37 -27.19
C GLY A 316 -29.07 -1.10 -26.18
N THR A 317 -28.73 -1.03 -24.89
CA THR A 317 -29.58 -0.30 -23.93
C THR A 317 -28.71 0.67 -23.11
N LEU A 318 -29.21 1.90 -23.03
CA LEU A 318 -28.58 3.07 -22.44
C LEU A 318 -28.03 2.80 -21.03
N GLU A 319 -26.85 3.37 -20.76
CA GLU A 319 -26.22 3.42 -19.44
C GLU A 319 -27.17 4.03 -18.39
N PRO A 320 -27.40 3.37 -17.25
CA PRO A 320 -28.01 4.05 -16.11
C PRO A 320 -26.95 4.96 -15.45
N ASN A 321 -27.26 6.25 -15.44
CA ASN A 321 -26.48 7.32 -14.83
C ASN A 321 -25.95 6.95 -13.44
N LEU A 322 -24.68 7.23 -13.19
CA LEU A 322 -23.97 7.06 -11.90
C LEU A 322 -24.72 7.71 -10.71
N TYR A 323 -25.52 8.74 -10.99
CA TYR A 323 -26.38 9.41 -10.01
C TYR A 323 -27.53 8.53 -9.49
N SER A 324 -28.08 7.61 -10.30
CA SER A 324 -29.16 6.74 -9.87
C SER A 324 -28.68 5.61 -8.95
N LEU A 325 -27.43 5.17 -9.08
CA LEU A 325 -26.82 4.17 -8.21
C LEU A 325 -26.49 4.73 -6.81
N LEU A 326 -26.06 5.98 -6.73
CA LEU A 326 -25.84 6.67 -5.45
C LEU A 326 -27.16 6.94 -4.70
N THR A 327 -28.22 7.27 -5.41
CA THR A 327 -29.55 7.55 -4.81
C THR A 327 -30.22 6.25 -4.30
N LEU A 328 -30.07 5.13 -5.02
CA LEU A 328 -30.57 3.82 -4.58
C LEU A 328 -29.83 3.29 -3.33
N HIS A 329 -28.54 3.54 -3.22
CA HIS A 329 -27.75 3.08 -2.07
C HIS A 329 -28.08 3.86 -0.78
N ILE A 330 -28.42 5.15 -0.92
CA ILE A 330 -28.87 6.00 0.20
C ILE A 330 -30.29 5.61 0.63
N HIS A 331 -31.16 5.23 -0.32
CA HIS A 331 -32.53 4.82 -0.01
C HIS A 331 -32.60 3.44 0.67
N HIS A 332 -31.76 2.49 0.26
CA HIS A 332 -31.70 1.14 0.86
C HIS A 332 -31.21 1.18 2.31
N ARG A 333 -30.23 2.00 2.64
CA ARG A 333 -29.76 2.19 4.04
C ARG A 333 -30.80 2.83 4.94
N LYS A 334 -31.64 3.74 4.42
CA LYS A 334 -32.73 4.34 5.21
C LYS A 334 -33.86 3.34 5.52
N VAL A 335 -34.15 2.41 4.61
CA VAL A 335 -35.17 1.40 4.80
C VAL A 335 -34.72 0.30 5.77
N GLU A 336 -33.46 -0.14 5.72
CA GLU A 336 -32.91 -1.11 6.69
C GLU A 336 -32.81 -0.54 8.11
N SER A 337 -32.42 0.73 8.26
CA SER A 337 -32.36 1.41 9.55
C SER A 337 -33.77 1.60 10.16
N ALA A 338 -34.79 1.83 9.34
CA ALA A 338 -36.20 1.92 9.79
C ALA A 338 -36.80 0.55 10.15
N ALA A 339 -36.37 -0.53 9.49
CA ALA A 339 -36.82 -1.90 9.80
C ALA A 339 -36.19 -2.44 11.11
N GLN A 340 -34.93 -2.09 11.41
CA GLN A 340 -34.29 -2.47 12.68
C GLN A 340 -34.87 -1.72 13.89
N LEU A 341 -35.34 -0.48 13.73
CA LEU A 341 -36.05 0.27 14.78
C LEU A 341 -37.45 -0.27 15.09
N LYS A 342 -38.10 -0.95 14.16
CA LYS A 342 -39.40 -1.59 14.39
C LYS A 342 -39.33 -2.94 15.13
N HIS A 343 -38.20 -3.61 15.15
CA HIS A 343 -37.99 -4.88 15.86
C HIS A 343 -37.50 -4.74 17.31
N SER A 344 -37.17 -3.51 17.73
CA SER A 344 -36.66 -3.20 19.10
C SER A 344 -37.70 -2.47 19.98
N GLY A 345 -38.96 -2.47 19.62
CA GLY A 345 -40.01 -1.75 20.34
C GLY A 345 -40.77 -2.63 21.31
N THR A 346 -40.38 -2.61 22.58
CA THR A 346 -41.27 -2.96 23.71
C THR A 346 -41.87 -1.67 24.25
N ILE A 347 -43.18 -1.56 24.08
CA ILE A 347 -44.22 -0.89 24.91
C ILE A 347 -43.77 0.21 25.87
N ALA A 348 -44.21 1.43 25.64
CA ALA A 348 -44.81 2.33 26.63
C ALA A 348 -45.69 3.39 25.95
N ASP A 349 -46.97 3.36 26.34
CA ASP A 349 -47.99 4.37 26.01
C ASP A 349 -47.64 5.78 26.47
N GLY A 350 -48.08 6.76 25.72
CA GLY A 350 -48.29 8.08 26.25
C GLY A 350 -47.93 9.26 25.32
N ALA A 351 -48.99 9.92 24.90
CA ALA A 351 -49.06 11.33 24.51
C ALA A 351 -48.68 11.75 23.06
N VAL A 352 -49.74 11.83 22.28
CA VAL A 352 -49.91 12.68 21.09
C VAL A 352 -49.57 14.16 21.44
N THR A 353 -48.69 14.79 20.69
CA THR A 353 -48.77 16.24 20.43
C THR A 353 -48.26 16.51 19.01
N MET A 354 -49.17 17.00 18.18
CA MET A 354 -48.92 17.58 16.88
C MET A 354 -48.10 18.85 17.04
N VAL A 355 -47.04 19.01 16.24
CA VAL A 355 -46.57 20.34 15.82
C VAL A 355 -46.37 20.30 14.31
N ASN A 356 -47.27 20.96 13.64
CA ASN A 356 -47.18 21.42 12.26
C ASN A 356 -46.20 22.60 12.22
N ILE A 357 -45.22 22.58 11.31
CA ILE A 357 -44.65 23.84 10.75
C ILE A 357 -44.14 23.53 9.33
N ASN A 358 -44.55 24.33 8.41
CA ASN A 358 -44.30 24.56 7.00
C ASN A 358 -42.95 24.10 6.41
#